data_3ab54d780eb84c386e1067732045a358
#
_entry.id   3ab54d780eb84c386e1067732045a358
#
_cell.length_a   1.000
_cell.length_b   1.000
_cell.length_c   1.000
_cell.angle_alpha   90.00
_cell.angle_beta   90.00
_cell.angle_gamma   90.00
#
_symmetry.space_group_name_H-M   'P 1'
#
loop_
_entity.id
_entity.type
_entity.pdbx_description
1 polymer ?
#
loop_
_entity_poly.entity_id
_entity_poly.type
_entity_poly.pdbx_seq_one_letter_code
_entity_poly.pdbx_strand_id
1 'polypeptide(L)'
;MRKLILGSLVAALLTGCAGASNVSQSATLDGEWICRTIPTKDRQTYDRLEHFVLKSDGTGSLRGISYIELDKETTIRYLTKGKVKWQSQNNVLSFDFVNRAMVPAHSNNVAKAIKQDKKLQKQEKEKLATFYSKSGDHVNMSIELKQNGNQLILDKDFATCRRVTENDKDIQLLNQWFVKK
;
A
#
# COMPACT_ATOMS: atom_id res chain seq x y z
N MET A 1 -51.66 -49.12 46.78
CA MET A 1 -50.28 -49.23 46.35
C MET A 1 -50.12 -48.44 45.02
N ARG A 2 -49.74 -47.19 45.07
CA ARG A 2 -49.54 -46.34 43.90
C ARG A 2 -48.07 -45.91 43.87
N LYS A 3 -47.35 -46.43 42.92
CA LYS A 3 -45.94 -46.03 42.71
C LYS A 3 -45.89 -44.73 41.89
N LEU A 4 -45.39 -43.69 42.50
CA LEU A 4 -45.03 -42.44 41.81
C LEU A 4 -43.62 -42.59 41.20
N ILE A 5 -43.57 -42.42 39.86
CA ILE A 5 -42.31 -42.33 39.14
C ILE A 5 -41.96 -40.87 38.99
N LEU A 6 -40.90 -40.42 39.67
CA LEU A 6 -40.29 -39.12 39.45
C LEU A 6 -39.47 -39.17 38.19
N GLY A 7 -39.88 -38.39 37.18
CA GLY A 7 -39.12 -38.15 35.99
C GLY A 7 -38.12 -37.02 36.21
N SER A 8 -36.86 -37.31 36.19
CA SER A 8 -35.77 -36.31 36.26
C SER A 8 -35.60 -35.63 34.90
N LEU A 9 -35.91 -34.34 34.87
CA LEU A 9 -35.63 -33.48 33.71
C LEU A 9 -34.15 -33.05 33.74
N VAL A 10 -33.31 -33.61 32.85
CA VAL A 10 -31.95 -33.19 32.64
C VAL A 10 -31.98 -32.01 31.67
N ALA A 11 -31.80 -30.80 32.18
CA ALA A 11 -31.60 -29.62 31.37
C ALA A 11 -30.14 -29.61 30.84
N ALA A 12 -29.97 -29.95 29.57
CA ALA A 12 -28.71 -29.81 28.88
C ALA A 12 -28.44 -28.32 28.59
N LEU A 13 -27.56 -27.69 29.36
CA LEU A 13 -27.04 -26.38 29.09
C LEU A 13 -26.08 -26.47 27.90
N LEU A 14 -26.58 -26.17 26.72
CA LEU A 14 -25.77 -25.93 25.54
C LEU A 14 -25.03 -24.56 25.74
N THR A 15 -23.86 -24.59 26.35
CA THR A 15 -22.93 -23.49 26.29
C THR A 15 -22.43 -23.39 24.86
N GLY A 16 -23.10 -22.54 24.07
CA GLY A 16 -22.63 -22.14 22.77
C GLY A 16 -21.34 -21.36 22.97
N CYS A 17 -20.18 -21.97 22.67
CA CYS A 17 -18.96 -21.24 22.41
C CYS A 17 -19.25 -20.33 21.21
N ALA A 18 -19.57 -19.06 21.47
CA ALA A 18 -19.44 -18.01 20.51
C ALA A 18 -17.95 -17.91 20.18
N GLY A 19 -17.51 -18.71 19.22
CA GLY A 19 -16.22 -18.52 18.59
C GLY A 19 -16.22 -17.11 18.02
N ALA A 20 -15.52 -16.20 18.67
CA ALA A 20 -15.16 -14.94 18.07
C ALA A 20 -14.41 -15.29 16.80
N SER A 21 -15.12 -15.28 15.67
CA SER A 21 -14.51 -15.34 14.37
C SER A 21 -13.61 -14.12 14.32
N ASN A 22 -12.32 -14.33 14.47
CA ASN A 22 -11.31 -13.36 14.05
C ASN A 22 -11.53 -13.15 12.55
N VAL A 23 -12.43 -12.23 12.21
CA VAL A 23 -12.59 -11.76 10.85
C VAL A 23 -11.21 -11.22 10.49
N SER A 24 -10.49 -11.97 9.68
CA SER A 24 -9.18 -11.60 9.19
C SER A 24 -9.30 -10.21 8.60
N GLN A 25 -8.59 -9.23 9.16
CA GLN A 25 -8.55 -7.86 8.60
C GLN A 25 -8.17 -7.84 7.11
N SER A 26 -7.61 -8.94 6.59
CA SER A 26 -7.31 -9.09 5.17
C SER A 26 -8.54 -8.95 4.28
N ALA A 27 -9.70 -9.41 4.71
CA ALA A 27 -10.97 -9.31 3.96
C ALA A 27 -11.45 -7.85 3.77
N THR A 28 -11.00 -6.93 4.62
CA THR A 28 -11.35 -5.51 4.52
C THR A 28 -10.35 -4.69 3.72
N LEU A 29 -9.19 -5.24 3.41
CA LEU A 29 -8.12 -4.55 2.67
C LEU A 29 -8.08 -4.91 1.19
N ASP A 30 -8.72 -6.00 0.77
CA ASP A 30 -8.81 -6.34 -0.65
C ASP A 30 -9.56 -5.26 -1.44
N GLY A 31 -9.24 -5.14 -2.73
CA GLY A 31 -9.77 -4.13 -3.63
C GLY A 31 -8.70 -3.13 -4.10
N GLU A 32 -9.16 -1.98 -4.58
CA GLU A 32 -8.31 -0.98 -5.19
C GLU A 32 -8.11 0.23 -4.27
N TRP A 33 -6.85 0.62 -4.10
CA TRP A 33 -6.45 1.71 -3.24
C TRP A 33 -5.56 2.70 -3.97
N ILE A 34 -5.82 3.97 -3.78
CA ILE A 34 -4.93 5.04 -4.21
C ILE A 34 -4.27 5.66 -2.98
N CYS A 35 -2.95 5.66 -2.94
CA CYS A 35 -2.15 6.10 -1.81
C CYS A 35 -1.29 7.30 -2.20
N ARG A 36 -1.25 8.30 -1.32
CA ARG A 36 -0.30 9.42 -1.41
C ARG A 36 0.59 9.45 -0.18
N THR A 37 1.87 9.62 -0.38
CA THR A 37 2.78 9.99 0.71
C THR A 37 2.43 11.38 1.20
N ILE A 38 2.47 11.56 2.53
CA ILE A 38 2.25 12.87 3.14
C ILE A 38 3.61 13.55 3.28
N PRO A 39 3.85 14.68 2.61
CA PRO A 39 5.08 15.46 2.81
C PRO A 39 5.13 15.92 4.27
N THR A 40 6.21 15.62 4.96
CA THR A 40 6.52 16.19 6.27
C THR A 40 7.71 17.12 6.16
N LYS A 41 7.93 18.00 7.16
CA LYS A 41 9.10 18.90 7.17
C LYS A 41 10.42 18.17 6.96
N ASP A 42 10.51 16.95 7.49
CA ASP A 42 11.70 16.10 7.40
C ASP A 42 11.75 15.26 6.11
N ARG A 43 10.65 15.23 5.34
CA ARG A 43 10.48 14.47 4.08
C ARG A 43 10.09 15.37 2.90
N GLN A 44 10.54 16.61 2.90
CA GLN A 44 10.16 17.63 1.88
C GLN A 44 10.49 17.23 0.44
N THR A 45 11.31 16.21 0.26
CA THR A 45 11.89 15.87 -1.03
C THR A 45 11.22 14.68 -1.71
N TYR A 46 10.07 14.22 -1.21
CA TYR A 46 9.47 12.97 -1.72
C TYR A 46 7.95 13.01 -1.74
N ASP A 47 7.38 12.97 -2.94
CA ASP A 47 5.94 12.78 -3.18
C ASP A 47 5.74 11.51 -4.01
N ARG A 48 4.78 10.69 -3.61
CA ARG A 48 4.44 9.44 -4.30
C ARG A 48 2.93 9.30 -4.41
N LEU A 49 2.49 8.97 -5.60
CA LEU A 49 1.14 8.54 -5.88
C LEU A 49 1.20 7.08 -6.34
N GLU A 50 0.58 6.18 -5.59
CA GLU A 50 0.57 4.75 -5.87
C GLU A 50 -0.84 4.19 -5.92
N HIS A 51 -1.11 3.32 -6.87
CA HIS A 51 -2.31 2.54 -7.00
C HIS A 51 -2.00 1.09 -6.68
N PHE A 52 -2.65 0.54 -5.68
CA PHE A 52 -2.58 -0.87 -5.30
C PHE A 52 -3.88 -1.56 -5.68
N VAL A 53 -3.75 -2.75 -6.24
CA VAL A 53 -4.86 -3.70 -6.42
C VAL A 53 -4.52 -4.90 -5.56
N LEU A 54 -5.24 -5.07 -4.45
CA LEU A 54 -5.07 -6.17 -3.50
C LEU A 54 -6.19 -7.17 -3.69
N LYS A 55 -5.85 -8.44 -3.89
CA LYS A 55 -6.83 -9.51 -4.07
C LYS A 55 -6.98 -10.31 -2.78
N SER A 56 -8.16 -10.87 -2.55
CA SER A 56 -8.45 -11.69 -1.38
C SER A 56 -7.60 -12.97 -1.28
N ASP A 57 -6.96 -13.39 -2.37
CA ASP A 57 -6.03 -14.53 -2.39
C ASP A 57 -4.61 -14.18 -1.87
N GLY A 58 -4.40 -12.97 -1.37
CA GLY A 58 -3.11 -12.48 -0.89
C GLY A 58 -2.16 -12.05 -1.99
N THR A 59 -2.58 -12.01 -3.25
CA THR A 59 -1.79 -11.45 -4.34
C THR A 59 -2.21 -10.02 -4.64
N GLY A 60 -1.34 -9.27 -5.31
CA GLY A 60 -1.66 -7.90 -5.70
C GLY A 60 -0.71 -7.35 -6.73
N SER A 61 -1.03 -6.14 -7.16
CA SER A 61 -0.18 -5.35 -8.03
C SER A 61 -0.12 -3.91 -7.56
N LEU A 62 0.97 -3.25 -7.91
CA LEU A 62 1.13 -1.82 -7.70
C LEU A 62 1.62 -1.14 -8.97
N ARG A 63 1.22 0.10 -9.15
CA ARG A 63 1.80 1.05 -10.08
C ARG A 63 1.77 2.43 -9.47
N GLY A 64 2.73 3.27 -9.80
CA GLY A 64 2.79 4.58 -9.20
C GLY A 64 3.77 5.50 -9.89
N ILE A 65 3.75 6.76 -9.48
CA ILE A 65 4.75 7.76 -9.84
C ILE A 65 5.34 8.35 -8.58
N SER A 66 6.65 8.51 -8.57
CA SER A 66 7.40 9.16 -7.50
C SER A 66 8.06 10.42 -8.02
N TYR A 67 8.00 11.49 -7.24
CA TYR A 67 8.68 12.76 -7.46
C TYR A 67 9.70 12.92 -6.34
N ILE A 68 10.96 13.10 -6.70
CA ILE A 68 12.07 13.23 -5.76
C ILE A 68 12.83 14.50 -6.10
N GLU A 69 12.89 15.45 -5.17
CA GLU A 69 13.69 16.65 -5.31
C GLU A 69 15.17 16.31 -5.06
N LEU A 70 16.03 16.58 -6.04
CA LEU A 70 17.47 16.52 -5.89
C LEU A 70 18.00 17.84 -5.31
N ASP A 71 17.45 18.95 -5.80
CA ASP A 71 17.68 20.30 -5.33
C ASP A 71 16.46 21.19 -5.63
N LYS A 72 16.54 22.50 -5.37
CA LYS A 72 15.42 23.45 -5.54
C LYS A 72 14.87 23.53 -6.98
N GLU A 73 15.67 23.17 -7.97
CA GLU A 73 15.32 23.31 -9.39
C GLU A 73 15.13 21.97 -10.08
N THR A 74 15.60 20.88 -9.47
CA THR A 74 15.67 19.56 -10.11
C THR A 74 14.80 18.54 -9.38
N THR A 75 13.67 18.20 -9.97
CA THR A 75 12.81 17.11 -9.53
C THR A 75 12.90 15.93 -10.50
N ILE A 76 13.38 14.81 -10.02
CA ILE A 76 13.40 13.55 -10.77
C ILE A 76 12.07 12.80 -10.62
N ARG A 77 11.69 12.04 -11.63
CA ARG A 77 10.43 11.29 -11.67
C ARG A 77 10.67 9.85 -12.06
N TYR A 78 10.00 8.94 -11.38
CA TYR A 78 10.05 7.51 -11.69
C TYR A 78 8.67 6.91 -11.72
N LEU A 79 8.42 6.06 -12.72
CA LEU A 79 7.26 5.18 -12.76
C LEU A 79 7.64 3.86 -12.10
N THR A 80 6.80 3.41 -11.18
CA THR A 80 6.95 2.14 -10.49
C THR A 80 5.82 1.20 -10.90
N LYS A 81 6.13 -0.06 -11.16
CA LYS A 81 5.15 -1.14 -11.33
C LYS A 81 5.68 -2.41 -10.70
N GLY A 82 4.78 -3.24 -10.20
CA GLY A 82 5.19 -4.50 -9.60
C GLY A 82 4.03 -5.41 -9.25
N LYS A 83 4.39 -6.64 -8.90
CA LYS A 83 3.49 -7.62 -8.27
C LYS A 83 3.93 -7.82 -6.83
N VAL A 84 2.98 -8.03 -5.95
CA VAL A 84 3.20 -8.25 -4.53
C VAL A 84 2.45 -9.50 -4.08
N LYS A 85 2.97 -10.15 -3.04
CA LYS A 85 2.17 -10.94 -2.12
C LYS A 85 1.91 -10.08 -0.90
N TRP A 86 0.73 -10.16 -0.33
CA TRP A 86 0.37 -9.35 0.82
C TRP A 86 -0.39 -10.14 1.85
N GLN A 87 -0.27 -9.72 3.08
CA GLN A 87 -1.06 -10.20 4.21
C GLN A 87 -1.25 -9.09 5.22
N SER A 88 -2.29 -9.18 6.03
CA SER A 88 -2.52 -8.26 7.12
C SER A 88 -2.84 -9.02 8.39
N GLN A 89 -2.13 -8.70 9.46
CA GLN A 89 -2.34 -9.28 10.78
C GLN A 89 -1.99 -8.25 11.85
N ASN A 90 -2.79 -8.14 12.89
CA ASN A 90 -2.52 -7.27 14.05
C ASN A 90 -2.22 -5.82 13.68
N ASN A 91 -2.99 -5.23 12.75
CA ASN A 91 -2.78 -3.87 12.24
C ASN A 91 -1.41 -3.67 11.55
N VAL A 92 -0.83 -4.71 11.04
CA VAL A 92 0.36 -4.65 10.18
C VAL A 92 0.00 -5.19 8.81
N LEU A 93 0.30 -4.41 7.78
CA LEU A 93 0.22 -4.80 6.37
C LEU A 93 1.63 -5.14 5.91
N SER A 94 1.80 -6.36 5.44
CA SER A 94 3.07 -6.88 4.95
C SER A 94 3.01 -7.06 3.45
N PHE A 95 4.07 -6.63 2.75
CA PHE A 95 4.26 -6.85 1.33
C PHE A 95 5.56 -7.58 1.05
N ASP A 96 5.49 -8.65 0.24
CA ASP A 96 6.64 -9.26 -0.43
C ASP A 96 6.62 -8.82 -1.89
N PHE A 97 7.61 -8.06 -2.33
CA PHE A 97 7.72 -7.64 -3.73
C PHE A 97 8.22 -8.79 -4.60
N VAL A 98 7.31 -9.46 -5.30
CA VAL A 98 7.64 -10.57 -6.21
C VAL A 98 8.46 -10.08 -7.40
N ASN A 99 8.02 -8.98 -8.00
CA ASN A 99 8.80 -8.22 -8.96
C ASN A 99 8.49 -6.74 -8.81
N ARG A 100 9.48 -5.90 -9.00
CA ARG A 100 9.32 -4.45 -8.98
C ARG A 100 10.25 -3.84 -10.01
N ALA A 101 9.69 -3.02 -10.87
CA ALA A 101 10.45 -2.25 -11.85
C ALA A 101 10.24 -0.76 -11.59
N MET A 102 11.32 0.00 -11.73
CA MET A 102 11.33 1.45 -11.62
C MET A 102 11.95 2.02 -12.90
N VAL A 103 11.20 2.86 -13.59
CA VAL A 103 11.59 3.39 -14.90
C VAL A 103 11.65 4.91 -14.83
N PRO A 104 12.75 5.53 -15.28
CA PRO A 104 12.85 6.99 -15.36
C PRO A 104 11.73 7.60 -16.20
N ALA A 105 11.14 8.68 -15.70
CA ALA A 105 10.08 9.45 -16.34
C ALA A 105 10.35 10.98 -16.26
N HIS A 106 11.63 11.35 -16.24
CA HIS A 106 12.06 12.74 -16.16
C HIS A 106 11.58 13.54 -17.35
N SER A 107 11.43 14.86 -17.17
CA SER A 107 11.32 15.77 -18.30
C SER A 107 12.62 15.76 -19.10
N ASN A 108 12.53 16.11 -20.38
CA ASN A 108 13.70 16.13 -21.27
C ASN A 108 14.84 16.99 -20.73
N ASN A 109 14.50 18.15 -20.12
CA ASN A 109 15.50 19.05 -19.54
C ASN A 109 16.21 18.41 -18.33
N VAL A 110 15.46 17.78 -17.43
CA VAL A 110 16.02 17.08 -16.26
C VAL A 110 16.86 15.89 -16.69
N ALA A 111 16.39 15.08 -17.64
CA ALA A 111 17.16 13.95 -18.17
C ALA A 111 18.49 14.40 -18.80
N LYS A 112 18.47 15.51 -19.55
CA LYS A 112 19.67 16.13 -20.11
C LYS A 112 20.63 16.66 -19.03
N ALA A 113 20.11 17.39 -18.03
CA ALA A 113 20.89 17.91 -16.92
C ALA A 113 21.58 16.77 -16.14
N ILE A 114 20.85 15.72 -15.78
CA ILE A 114 21.41 14.54 -15.10
C ILE A 114 22.53 13.92 -15.95
N LYS A 115 22.31 13.75 -17.25
CA LYS A 115 23.31 13.15 -18.16
C LYS A 115 24.59 13.97 -18.24
N GLN A 116 24.54 15.28 -18.07
CA GLN A 116 25.66 16.20 -18.19
C GLN A 116 26.37 16.51 -16.88
N ASP A 117 25.71 16.34 -15.74
CA ASP A 117 26.24 16.71 -14.41
C ASP A 117 26.47 15.47 -13.54
N LYS A 118 27.75 15.17 -13.28
CA LYS A 118 28.16 14.04 -12.41
C LYS A 118 27.66 14.16 -10.98
N LYS A 119 27.47 15.39 -10.47
CA LYS A 119 26.93 15.62 -9.13
C LYS A 119 25.46 15.20 -9.08
N LEU A 120 24.66 15.62 -10.06
CA LEU A 120 23.25 15.20 -10.18
C LEU A 120 23.11 13.69 -10.35
N GLN A 121 23.97 13.06 -11.16
CA GLN A 121 23.99 11.58 -11.30
C GLN A 121 24.24 10.90 -9.96
N LYS A 122 25.20 11.40 -9.19
CA LYS A 122 25.51 10.85 -7.85
C LYS A 122 24.33 11.02 -6.89
N GLN A 123 23.74 12.21 -6.84
CA GLN A 123 22.60 12.52 -6.00
C GLN A 123 21.37 11.66 -6.37
N GLU A 124 21.09 11.50 -7.66
CA GLU A 124 20.04 10.61 -8.14
C GLU A 124 20.24 9.18 -7.65
N LYS A 125 21.45 8.62 -7.84
CA LYS A 125 21.80 7.27 -7.42
C LYS A 125 21.62 7.07 -5.91
N GLU A 126 22.10 8.03 -5.10
CA GLU A 126 21.98 8.00 -3.64
C GLU A 126 20.51 8.05 -3.19
N LYS A 127 19.72 8.95 -3.77
CA LYS A 127 18.28 9.04 -3.48
C LYS A 127 17.54 7.75 -3.86
N LEU A 128 17.80 7.20 -5.03
CA LEU A 128 17.19 5.95 -5.45
C LEU A 128 17.53 4.79 -4.51
N ALA A 129 18.78 4.69 -4.07
CA ALA A 129 19.20 3.65 -3.13
C ALA A 129 18.45 3.72 -1.80
N THR A 130 18.03 4.93 -1.37
CA THR A 130 17.29 5.14 -0.12
C THR A 130 15.79 4.81 -0.25
N PHE A 131 15.20 5.07 -1.42
CA PHE A 131 13.74 5.00 -1.58
C PHE A 131 13.23 3.79 -2.37
N TYR A 132 14.14 2.99 -2.91
CA TYR A 132 13.78 1.88 -3.78
C TYR A 132 13.83 0.53 -3.06
N SER A 133 12.67 -0.04 -2.78
CA SER A 133 12.56 -1.46 -2.43
C SER A 133 12.69 -2.32 -3.69
N LYS A 134 13.55 -3.33 -3.65
CA LYS A 134 13.82 -4.21 -4.79
C LYS A 134 12.85 -5.38 -4.86
N SER A 135 12.88 -6.14 -5.94
CA SER A 135 12.26 -7.46 -5.97
C SER A 135 12.88 -8.36 -4.90
N GLY A 136 12.03 -9.07 -4.15
CA GLY A 136 12.43 -9.89 -3.01
C GLY A 136 12.45 -9.15 -1.66
N ASP A 137 12.31 -7.83 -1.64
CA ASP A 137 12.22 -7.09 -0.39
C ASP A 137 10.88 -7.37 0.31
N HIS A 138 10.97 -7.49 1.62
CA HIS A 138 9.83 -7.58 2.53
C HIS A 138 9.64 -6.24 3.24
N VAL A 139 8.41 -5.73 3.26
CA VAL A 139 8.08 -4.46 3.90
C VAL A 139 6.87 -4.66 4.81
N ASN A 140 7.01 -4.24 6.05
CA ASN A 140 5.93 -4.19 7.02
C ASN A 140 5.55 -2.73 7.29
N MET A 141 4.27 -2.43 7.29
CA MET A 141 3.73 -1.12 7.58
C MET A 141 2.63 -1.24 8.64
N SER A 142 2.67 -0.42 9.67
CA SER A 142 1.53 -0.29 10.56
C SER A 142 0.36 0.33 9.79
N ILE A 143 -0.86 -0.13 10.09
CA ILE A 143 -2.07 0.35 9.42
C ILE A 143 -3.14 0.78 10.41
N GLU A 144 -3.86 1.81 10.04
CA GLU A 144 -5.08 2.24 10.71
C GLU A 144 -6.18 2.43 9.67
N LEU A 145 -7.26 1.64 9.77
CA LEU A 145 -8.45 1.82 8.94
C LEU A 145 -9.37 2.89 9.53
N LYS A 146 -9.77 3.84 8.71
CA LYS A 146 -10.69 4.92 9.05
C LYS A 146 -11.87 4.95 8.08
N GLN A 147 -12.88 5.79 8.38
CA GLN A 147 -14.03 6.02 7.51
C GLN A 147 -14.72 4.72 7.07
N ASN A 148 -15.03 3.84 8.04
CA ASN A 148 -15.67 2.55 7.78
C ASN A 148 -14.93 1.70 6.73
N GLY A 149 -13.59 1.71 6.75
CA GLY A 149 -12.75 0.93 5.84
C GLY A 149 -12.50 1.59 4.47
N ASN A 150 -12.90 2.85 4.26
CA ASN A 150 -12.66 3.56 3.01
C ASN A 150 -11.36 4.38 2.99
N GLN A 151 -10.73 4.54 4.15
CA GLN A 151 -9.43 5.22 4.28
C GLN A 151 -8.47 4.32 5.06
N LEU A 152 -7.22 4.31 4.64
CA LEU A 152 -6.12 3.58 5.26
C LEU A 152 -4.96 4.54 5.49
N ILE A 153 -4.49 4.60 6.74
CA ILE A 153 -3.29 5.33 7.12
C ILE A 153 -2.16 4.33 7.25
N LEU A 154 -1.03 4.62 6.64
CA LEU A 154 0.19 3.80 6.68
C LEU A 154 1.26 4.48 7.53
N ASP A 155 1.91 3.71 8.42
CA ASP A 155 3.06 4.12 9.26
C ASP A 155 2.89 5.49 9.91
N LYS A 156 1.80 5.68 10.66
CA LYS A 156 1.53 6.92 11.41
C LYS A 156 1.74 8.17 10.55
N ASP A 157 0.97 8.28 9.48
CA ASP A 157 0.98 9.41 8.55
C ASP A 157 2.14 9.41 7.52
N PHE A 158 2.81 8.28 7.29
CA PHE A 158 3.70 8.16 6.13
C PHE A 158 2.93 8.30 4.81
N ALA A 159 1.82 7.60 4.67
CA ALA A 159 0.93 7.73 3.52
C ALA A 159 -0.53 7.58 3.93
N THR A 160 -1.38 8.27 3.21
CA THR A 160 -2.84 8.09 3.28
C THR A 160 -3.32 7.44 1.99
N CYS A 161 -4.09 6.38 2.16
CA CYS A 161 -4.76 5.70 1.05
C CYS A 161 -6.28 5.88 1.18
N ARG A 162 -6.96 5.88 0.05
CA ARG A 162 -8.41 5.81 -0.05
C ARG A 162 -8.82 4.76 -1.06
N ARG A 163 -10.04 4.27 -0.96
CA ARG A 163 -10.62 3.39 -1.99
C ARG A 163 -10.71 4.14 -3.32
N VAL A 164 -10.43 3.43 -4.41
CA VAL A 164 -10.64 3.95 -5.76
C VAL A 164 -12.14 4.09 -6.01
N THR A 165 -12.54 5.20 -6.60
CA THR A 165 -13.92 5.49 -6.99
C THR A 165 -14.06 5.51 -8.51
N GLU A 166 -15.28 5.42 -9.00
CA GLU A 166 -15.55 5.62 -10.43
C GLU A 166 -15.06 7.02 -10.87
N ASN A 167 -14.39 7.09 -12.02
CA ASN A 167 -13.79 8.32 -12.57
C ASN A 167 -12.72 8.99 -11.69
N ASP A 168 -11.98 8.20 -10.93
CA ASP A 168 -10.94 8.68 -10.04
C ASP A 168 -9.85 9.48 -10.78
N LYS A 169 -9.67 10.75 -10.39
CA LYS A 169 -8.72 11.67 -11.02
C LYS A 169 -7.26 11.21 -10.88
N ASP A 170 -6.91 10.58 -9.75
CA ASP A 170 -5.55 10.09 -9.53
C ASP A 170 -5.27 8.87 -10.40
N ILE A 171 -6.28 8.01 -10.62
CA ILE A 171 -6.18 6.89 -11.57
C ILE A 171 -6.04 7.41 -13.00
N GLN A 172 -6.81 8.44 -13.38
CA GLN A 172 -6.68 9.07 -14.69
C GLN A 172 -5.28 9.68 -14.88
N LEU A 173 -4.74 10.35 -13.87
CA LEU A 173 -3.39 10.90 -13.89
C LEU A 173 -2.35 9.77 -14.08
N LEU A 174 -2.43 8.70 -13.31
CA LEU A 174 -1.53 7.55 -13.47
C LEU A 174 -1.64 6.94 -14.86
N ASN A 175 -2.85 6.79 -15.41
CA ASN A 175 -3.06 6.25 -16.75
C ASN A 175 -2.32 7.07 -17.81
N GLN A 176 -2.35 8.41 -17.73
CA GLN A 176 -1.63 9.29 -18.65
C GLN A 176 -0.11 9.01 -18.66
N TRP A 177 0.47 8.66 -17.51
CA TRP A 177 1.88 8.33 -17.40
C TRP A 177 2.23 6.96 -17.96
N PHE A 178 1.34 5.97 -17.80
CA PHE A 178 1.61 4.58 -18.21
C PHE A 178 1.23 4.26 -19.67
N VAL A 179 0.39 5.08 -20.32
CA VAL A 179 0.04 4.92 -21.76
C VAL A 179 1.07 5.56 -22.68
N LYS A 180 1.82 6.58 -22.22
CA LYS A 180 2.81 7.31 -23.04
C LYS A 180 4.17 6.61 -23.20
N LYS A 181 4.29 5.40 -22.72
CA LYS A 181 5.48 4.55 -22.79
C LYS A 181 5.10 3.13 -23.21
#